data_42e127dd8ccadaf5095421a7f0882d72
#
_entry.id   42e127dd8ccadaf5095421a7f0882d72
#
_cell.length_a   1.000
_cell.length_b   1.000
_cell.length_c   1.000
_cell.angle_alpha   90.00
_cell.angle_beta   90.00
_cell.angle_gamma   90.00
#
_symmetry.space_group_name_H-M   'P 1'
#
loop_
_entity.id
_entity.type
_entity.pdbx_description
1 polymer ?
#
loop_
_entity_poly.entity_id
_entity_poly.type
_entity_poly.pdbx_seq_one_letter_code
_entity_poly.pdbx_strand_id
1 'polypeptide(L)'
;MDKPFNPFNSISHSQSGLVKWVLLSLLVVAAFALTWFYPDIKNKLSPATSGEDMAGKKPPGARPGKGGGEGSRSTPVSVGEVRLMDIRYSVQAAGTLVALNTAVVRAKVDGELKALRFTEGQLVQAGQVLAEIDARPFEAQLNQAQGQFARDAALMKNAELDLQRYQDLLSKDAIARQQVETQAALVRQLQGTVQADQAQIDMAKLQLSYTRVTAPINGRLGLKQVELGSLVRSSDPNGLVNITQTQPMSVVFSVPEMHVPLIMRKLKAGQALPVEAWDRDQKIRLAQGRVSTTDNAIDVATSTLRLKATLDNRDGSLFPNQFANIRLQLDTLKNMVAVPVQAVQRGAAGTFVYVVQADNTVHVQTVQLEAVEGDWQAVKADLKAGQQVVTDGADRLRSGSGVEVVKARKP
;
A
#
# COMPACT_ATOMS: atom_id res chain seq x y z
N MET A 1 -59.64 20.13 27.89
CA MET A 1 -60.07 18.73 27.80
C MET A 1 -59.59 18.22 26.46
N ASP A 2 -58.32 17.90 26.41
CA ASP A 2 -57.62 17.49 25.17
C ASP A 2 -57.04 16.10 25.35
N LYS A 3 -57.37 15.19 24.46
CA LYS A 3 -56.80 13.84 24.40
C LYS A 3 -55.58 13.87 23.50
N PRO A 4 -54.45 13.22 23.85
CA PRO A 4 -53.27 13.14 22.97
C PRO A 4 -53.44 12.08 21.90
N PHE A 5 -52.99 12.45 20.72
CA PHE A 5 -52.94 11.65 19.50
C PHE A 5 -51.74 10.67 19.57
N ASN A 6 -51.97 9.39 19.41
CA ASN A 6 -50.99 8.34 19.43
C ASN A 6 -50.90 7.70 18.03
N PRO A 7 -49.78 7.79 17.31
CA PRO A 7 -49.58 7.11 16.03
C PRO A 7 -48.64 5.92 16.19
N PHE A 8 -49.08 4.81 16.74
CA PHE A 8 -48.50 3.50 16.52
C PHE A 8 -49.59 2.54 16.08
N ASN A 9 -49.66 2.28 14.79
CA ASN A 9 -50.36 1.10 14.31
C ASN A 9 -49.57 0.45 13.16
N SER A 10 -49.00 -0.71 13.51
CA SER A 10 -48.82 -1.94 12.73
C SER A 10 -48.47 -1.89 11.26
N ILE A 11 -47.23 -2.34 10.95
CA ILE A 11 -47.00 -3.12 9.75
C ILE A 11 -46.34 -4.45 10.17
N SER A 12 -47.19 -5.46 10.36
CA SER A 12 -46.80 -6.85 10.35
C SER A 12 -47.07 -7.37 8.94
N HIS A 13 -46.05 -7.72 8.14
CA HIS A 13 -46.21 -8.79 7.15
C HIS A 13 -44.85 -9.27 6.63
N SER A 14 -44.72 -10.59 6.70
CA SER A 14 -43.95 -11.45 5.80
C SER A 14 -42.42 -11.56 5.98
N GLN A 15 -41.99 -12.16 7.11
CA GLN A 15 -40.65 -12.78 7.20
C GLN A 15 -40.64 -14.29 6.89
N SER A 16 -41.73 -14.92 6.53
CA SER A 16 -41.78 -16.38 6.29
C SER A 16 -41.28 -16.84 4.92
N GLY A 17 -41.14 -15.95 3.97
CA GLY A 17 -40.62 -16.28 2.62
C GLY A 17 -39.09 -16.39 2.54
N LEU A 18 -38.39 -15.50 3.18
CA LEU A 18 -36.89 -15.45 3.12
C LEU A 18 -36.24 -16.64 3.84
N VAL A 19 -36.80 -17.07 4.96
CA VAL A 19 -36.29 -18.23 5.73
C VAL A 19 -36.41 -19.53 4.94
N LYS A 20 -37.48 -19.72 4.18
CA LYS A 20 -37.68 -20.91 3.33
C LYS A 20 -36.68 -20.98 2.18
N TRP A 21 -36.34 -19.84 1.56
CA TRP A 21 -35.35 -19.78 0.48
C TRP A 21 -33.92 -20.01 0.98
N VAL A 22 -33.58 -19.52 2.17
CA VAL A 22 -32.27 -19.74 2.80
C VAL A 22 -32.08 -21.19 3.21
N LEU A 23 -33.14 -21.86 3.73
CA LEU A 23 -33.09 -23.28 4.06
C LEU A 23 -32.99 -24.18 2.81
N LEU A 24 -33.65 -23.80 1.72
CA LEU A 24 -33.58 -24.54 0.44
C LEU A 24 -32.17 -24.41 -0.21
N SER A 25 -31.55 -23.24 -0.14
CA SER A 25 -30.17 -23.04 -0.65
C SER A 25 -29.14 -23.79 0.18
N LEU A 26 -29.29 -23.88 1.49
CA LEU A 26 -28.40 -24.67 2.37
C LEU A 26 -28.51 -26.18 2.11
N LEU A 27 -29.69 -26.68 1.77
CA LEU A 27 -29.92 -28.10 1.41
C LEU A 27 -29.29 -28.46 0.07
N VAL A 28 -29.32 -27.55 -0.92
CA VAL A 28 -28.68 -27.76 -2.23
C VAL A 28 -27.15 -27.73 -2.10
N VAL A 29 -26.58 -26.86 -1.27
CA VAL A 29 -25.13 -26.80 -1.02
C VAL A 29 -24.64 -28.04 -0.26
N ALA A 30 -25.43 -28.54 0.70
CA ALA A 30 -25.11 -29.78 1.42
C ALA A 30 -25.17 -31.04 0.52
N ALA A 31 -26.14 -31.09 -0.43
CA ALA A 31 -26.23 -32.17 -1.42
C ALA A 31 -25.04 -32.15 -2.41
N PHE A 32 -24.58 -30.94 -2.80
CA PHE A 32 -23.43 -30.81 -3.70
C PHE A 32 -22.09 -31.16 -3.00
N ALA A 33 -21.95 -30.85 -1.72
CA ALA A 33 -20.78 -31.21 -0.93
C ALA A 33 -20.69 -32.73 -0.68
N LEU A 34 -21.84 -33.43 -0.53
CA LEU A 34 -21.89 -34.90 -0.38
C LEU A 34 -21.50 -35.64 -1.66
N THR A 35 -21.82 -35.10 -2.85
CA THR A 35 -21.44 -35.74 -4.12
C THR A 35 -19.96 -35.55 -4.48
N TRP A 36 -19.31 -34.53 -3.93
CA TRP A 36 -17.89 -34.27 -4.21
C TRP A 36 -16.95 -35.00 -3.23
N PHE A 37 -17.45 -35.40 -2.04
CA PHE A 37 -16.66 -36.12 -1.02
C PHE A 37 -16.79 -37.64 -1.07
N TYR A 38 -17.66 -38.19 -1.94
CA TYR A 38 -17.99 -39.62 -1.97
C TYR A 38 -17.12 -40.53 -2.88
N PRO A 39 -16.20 -40.10 -3.75
CA PRO A 39 -15.40 -41.03 -4.53
C PRO A 39 -14.25 -41.72 -3.78
N ASP A 40 -13.83 -41.20 -2.61
CA ASP A 40 -12.60 -41.73 -1.94
C ASP A 40 -12.83 -42.84 -0.91
N ILE A 41 -14.07 -43.25 -0.61
CA ILE A 41 -14.36 -44.26 0.41
C ILE A 41 -14.51 -45.67 -0.20
N LYS A 42 -14.69 -45.81 -1.51
CA LYS A 42 -14.87 -47.14 -2.15
C LYS A 42 -13.60 -47.97 -2.35
N ASN A 43 -12.43 -47.41 -2.13
CA ASN A 43 -11.17 -48.08 -2.46
C ASN A 43 -10.43 -48.70 -1.25
N LYS A 44 -11.05 -48.77 -0.06
CA LYS A 44 -10.38 -49.32 1.15
C LYS A 44 -11.07 -50.54 1.80
N LEU A 45 -12.02 -51.17 1.13
CA LEU A 45 -12.64 -52.40 1.66
C LEU A 45 -12.75 -53.47 0.55
N SER A 46 -11.73 -54.26 0.42
CA SER A 46 -11.82 -55.60 -0.19
C SER A 46 -11.12 -56.61 0.73
N PRO A 47 -11.79 -57.70 1.15
CA PRO A 47 -11.25 -58.67 2.08
C PRO A 47 -10.33 -59.69 1.38
N ALA A 48 -9.31 -60.08 2.13
CA ALA A 48 -8.42 -61.19 1.80
C ALA A 48 -9.19 -62.52 1.77
N THR A 49 -9.04 -63.26 0.70
CA THR A 49 -9.45 -64.68 0.63
C THR A 49 -8.23 -65.55 0.51
N SER A 50 -8.16 -66.48 1.45
CA SER A 50 -7.22 -67.59 1.60
C SER A 50 -7.41 -68.70 0.56
N GLY A 51 -6.36 -69.39 0.22
CA GLY A 51 -6.36 -70.72 -0.50
C GLY A 51 -4.94 -71.09 -0.87
N GLU A 52 -4.37 -71.81 -0.16
CA GLU A 52 -3.87 -73.18 -0.01
C GLU A 52 -3.14 -73.79 -1.22
N ASP A 53 -1.95 -74.37 -0.86
CA ASP A 53 -1.25 -75.52 -1.39
C ASP A 53 -0.61 -75.56 -2.79
N MET A 54 0.71 -75.72 -2.81
CA MET A 54 1.35 -76.97 -3.21
C MET A 54 2.88 -76.84 -3.26
N ALA A 55 3.44 -77.83 -2.70
CA ALA A 55 4.78 -78.38 -2.51
C ALA A 55 5.82 -78.24 -3.66
N GLY A 56 7.09 -78.15 -3.21
CA GLY A 56 8.14 -78.93 -3.78
C GLY A 56 9.10 -78.40 -4.77
N LYS A 57 10.29 -77.92 -4.35
CA LYS A 57 11.58 -78.45 -4.75
C LYS A 57 12.76 -77.61 -4.27
N LYS A 58 13.60 -78.16 -3.42
CA LYS A 58 14.97 -77.66 -3.19
C LYS A 58 15.86 -77.92 -4.41
N PRO A 59 16.77 -76.97 -4.73
CA PRO A 59 18.04 -77.35 -5.37
C PRO A 59 19.21 -77.17 -4.38
N PRO A 60 20.28 -77.92 -4.55
CA PRO A 60 21.45 -77.93 -3.69
C PRO A 60 22.56 -77.04 -4.22
N GLY A 61 23.46 -76.62 -3.34
CA GLY A 61 24.78 -76.15 -3.80
C GLY A 61 25.25 -74.87 -3.18
N ALA A 62 25.71 -74.95 -1.93
CA ALA A 62 26.59 -73.91 -1.37
C ALA A 62 27.97 -74.05 -2.00
N ARG A 63 28.46 -72.91 -2.55
CA ARG A 63 29.89 -72.65 -2.73
C ARG A 63 30.31 -71.48 -1.87
N PRO A 64 31.38 -71.54 -1.08
CA PRO A 64 31.90 -70.45 -0.30
C PRO A 64 32.64 -69.53 -1.26
N GLY A 65 32.07 -68.35 -1.53
CA GLY A 65 32.74 -67.26 -2.26
C GLY A 65 33.49 -66.35 -1.31
N LYS A 66 34.77 -66.27 -1.54
CA LYS A 66 35.82 -65.45 -0.93
C LYS A 66 35.33 -64.04 -0.51
N GLY A 67 35.75 -63.67 0.70
CA GLY A 67 35.76 -62.30 1.17
C GLY A 67 36.47 -61.37 0.16
N GLY A 68 35.69 -60.51 -0.46
CA GLY A 68 36.19 -59.36 -1.22
C GLY A 68 36.09 -58.16 -0.31
N GLY A 69 37.21 -57.50 -0.08
CA GLY A 69 37.34 -56.29 0.72
C GLY A 69 36.30 -55.24 0.30
N GLU A 70 35.68 -54.58 1.25
CA GLU A 70 34.97 -53.32 1.06
C GLU A 70 35.94 -52.27 0.55
N GLY A 71 36.15 -52.25 -0.76
CA GLY A 71 36.70 -51.09 -1.44
C GLY A 71 35.71 -49.97 -1.19
N SER A 72 36.09 -48.99 -0.40
CA SER A 72 35.39 -47.74 -0.21
C SER A 72 35.09 -47.14 -1.59
N ARG A 73 33.85 -47.38 -2.09
CA ARG A 73 33.38 -46.71 -3.31
C ARG A 73 33.21 -45.25 -2.97
N SER A 74 34.14 -44.39 -3.45
CA SER A 74 34.03 -42.97 -3.36
C SER A 74 32.75 -42.52 -4.05
N THR A 75 31.94 -41.70 -3.39
CA THR A 75 30.70 -41.16 -3.96
C THR A 75 31.06 -39.88 -4.71
N PRO A 76 30.70 -39.77 -6.00
CA PRO A 76 30.95 -38.51 -6.76
C PRO A 76 30.07 -37.39 -6.17
N VAL A 77 30.69 -36.27 -5.82
CA VAL A 77 30.03 -35.09 -5.24
C VAL A 77 30.48 -33.80 -5.91
N SER A 78 29.58 -32.84 -6.01
CA SER A 78 29.93 -31.45 -6.33
C SER A 78 30.20 -30.70 -5.04
N VAL A 79 31.17 -29.77 -5.08
CA VAL A 79 31.55 -28.98 -3.90
C VAL A 79 31.43 -27.48 -4.18
N GLY A 80 31.15 -26.71 -3.14
CA GLY A 80 31.20 -25.26 -3.10
C GLY A 80 32.19 -24.81 -2.02
N GLU A 81 32.71 -23.62 -2.16
CA GLU A 81 33.69 -23.05 -1.23
C GLU A 81 32.99 -22.22 -0.15
N VAL A 82 33.39 -22.37 1.10
CA VAL A 82 32.99 -21.51 2.22
C VAL A 82 33.66 -20.16 2.08
N ARG A 83 32.90 -19.05 2.16
CA ARG A 83 33.41 -17.71 2.04
C ARG A 83 33.05 -16.84 3.23
N LEU A 84 33.90 -15.86 3.52
CA LEU A 84 33.54 -14.75 4.40
C LEU A 84 33.04 -13.61 3.53
N MET A 85 31.80 -13.18 3.79
CA MET A 85 31.19 -12.07 3.05
C MET A 85 30.16 -11.35 3.89
N ASP A 86 29.85 -10.12 3.48
CA ASP A 86 28.74 -9.37 4.05
C ASP A 86 27.44 -9.88 3.43
N ILE A 87 26.48 -10.24 4.28
CA ILE A 87 25.16 -10.78 3.88
C ILE A 87 24.07 -9.77 4.25
N ARG A 88 23.28 -9.34 3.29
CA ARG A 88 22.12 -8.47 3.53
C ARG A 88 20.98 -9.28 4.15
N TYR A 89 20.65 -8.95 5.38
CA TYR A 89 19.46 -9.51 6.02
C TYR A 89 18.23 -8.76 5.53
N SER A 90 17.45 -9.40 4.68
CA SER A 90 16.25 -8.82 4.09
C SER A 90 15.01 -9.67 4.32
N VAL A 91 13.85 -9.00 4.43
CA VAL A 91 12.54 -9.61 4.51
C VAL A 91 11.80 -9.35 3.20
N GLN A 92 11.20 -10.41 2.66
CA GLN A 92 10.35 -10.32 1.48
C GLN A 92 8.90 -10.17 1.89
N ALA A 93 8.17 -9.30 1.20
CA ALA A 93 6.76 -9.03 1.44
C ALA A 93 6.04 -8.72 0.13
N ALA A 94 4.76 -9.06 0.09
CA ALA A 94 3.87 -8.58 -0.98
C ALA A 94 3.48 -7.12 -0.70
N GLY A 95 3.56 -6.27 -1.71
CA GLY A 95 3.21 -4.86 -1.61
C GLY A 95 2.31 -4.39 -2.73
N THR A 96 1.59 -3.31 -2.46
CA THR A 96 0.78 -2.60 -3.44
C THR A 96 1.28 -1.17 -3.56
N LEU A 97 1.56 -0.75 -4.78
CA LEU A 97 1.93 0.64 -5.07
C LEU A 97 0.71 1.54 -4.87
N VAL A 98 0.91 2.65 -4.20
CA VAL A 98 -0.14 3.64 -3.96
C VAL A 98 0.39 5.02 -4.33
N ALA A 99 -0.49 5.87 -4.83
CA ALA A 99 -0.13 7.27 -5.06
C ALA A 99 0.27 7.94 -3.74
N LEU A 100 1.17 8.91 -3.79
CA LEU A 100 1.49 9.70 -2.61
C LEU A 100 0.26 10.49 -2.16
N ASN A 101 -0.39 11.18 -3.11
CA ASN A 101 -1.64 11.91 -2.93
C ASN A 101 -2.55 11.71 -4.15
N THR A 102 -3.85 11.72 -3.90
CA THR A 102 -4.88 11.73 -4.95
C THR A 102 -5.91 12.81 -4.61
N ALA A 103 -6.29 13.61 -5.59
CA ALA A 103 -7.29 14.64 -5.43
C ALA A 103 -8.32 14.55 -6.57
N VAL A 104 -9.61 14.58 -6.21
CA VAL A 104 -10.70 14.74 -7.16
C VAL A 104 -10.90 16.24 -7.37
N VAL A 105 -10.71 16.73 -8.60
CA VAL A 105 -10.96 18.11 -8.96
C VAL A 105 -12.44 18.29 -9.19
N ARG A 106 -13.09 19.13 -8.38
CA ARG A 106 -14.53 19.42 -8.44
C ARG A 106 -14.77 20.88 -8.72
N ALA A 107 -15.88 21.17 -9.39
CA ALA A 107 -16.42 22.52 -9.43
C ALA A 107 -16.81 22.95 -8.01
N LYS A 108 -16.56 24.22 -7.68
CA LYS A 108 -17.00 24.82 -6.41
C LYS A 108 -18.26 25.66 -6.57
N VAL A 109 -18.64 25.93 -7.82
CA VAL A 109 -19.86 26.63 -8.23
C VAL A 109 -20.51 25.87 -9.37
N ASP A 110 -21.82 25.98 -9.48
CA ASP A 110 -22.58 25.35 -10.54
C ASP A 110 -22.58 26.21 -11.80
N GLY A 111 -22.50 25.60 -12.98
CA GLY A 111 -22.55 26.32 -14.24
C GLY A 111 -22.13 25.49 -15.45
N GLU A 112 -22.25 26.05 -16.61
CA GLU A 112 -21.86 25.46 -17.88
C GLU A 112 -20.34 25.51 -18.06
N LEU A 113 -19.74 24.38 -18.47
CA LEU A 113 -18.30 24.26 -18.73
C LEU A 113 -17.96 24.92 -20.09
N LYS A 114 -17.30 26.06 -20.08
CA LYS A 114 -16.94 26.81 -21.27
C LYS A 114 -15.61 26.42 -21.90
N ALA A 115 -14.64 25.96 -21.09
CA ALA A 115 -13.35 25.56 -21.59
C ALA A 115 -12.75 24.45 -20.72
N LEU A 116 -12.11 23.47 -21.38
CA LEU A 116 -11.18 22.52 -20.79
C LEU A 116 -9.77 22.85 -21.26
N ARG A 117 -8.87 23.14 -20.31
CA ARG A 117 -7.51 23.59 -20.59
C ARG A 117 -6.46 22.55 -20.26
N PHE A 118 -6.81 21.27 -20.38
CA PHE A 118 -5.92 20.14 -20.16
C PHE A 118 -6.19 19.01 -21.16
N THR A 119 -5.21 18.14 -21.29
CA THR A 119 -5.34 16.84 -21.96
C THR A 119 -5.26 15.70 -20.93
N GLU A 120 -5.94 14.59 -21.19
CA GLU A 120 -5.88 13.40 -20.35
C GLU A 120 -4.45 12.88 -20.24
N GLY A 121 -4.07 12.44 -19.04
CA GLY A 121 -2.71 11.96 -18.78
C GLY A 121 -1.63 13.04 -18.66
N GLN A 122 -1.96 14.32 -18.83
CA GLN A 122 -1.03 15.45 -18.71
C GLN A 122 -0.51 15.58 -17.28
N LEU A 123 0.76 15.97 -17.14
CA LEU A 123 1.33 16.42 -15.87
C LEU A 123 0.95 17.88 -15.63
N VAL A 124 0.45 18.19 -14.43
CA VAL A 124 0.01 19.52 -14.03
C VAL A 124 0.65 19.93 -12.71
N GLN A 125 0.75 21.25 -12.52
CA GLN A 125 1.21 21.87 -11.29
C GLN A 125 0.05 22.41 -10.47
N ALA A 126 0.19 22.44 -9.14
CA ALA A 126 -0.77 23.08 -8.26
C ALA A 126 -1.00 24.55 -8.67
N GLY A 127 -2.28 24.97 -8.71
CA GLY A 127 -2.69 26.31 -9.17
C GLY A 127 -2.90 26.42 -10.69
N GLN A 128 -2.49 25.45 -11.50
CA GLN A 128 -2.74 25.47 -12.94
C GLN A 128 -4.25 25.42 -13.23
N VAL A 129 -4.74 26.30 -14.12
CA VAL A 129 -6.15 26.32 -14.54
C VAL A 129 -6.41 25.10 -15.42
N LEU A 130 -7.41 24.32 -15.05
CA LEU A 130 -7.84 23.10 -15.74
C LEU A 130 -9.13 23.31 -16.53
N ALA A 131 -10.06 24.10 -15.99
CA ALA A 131 -11.35 24.30 -16.61
C ALA A 131 -11.89 25.70 -16.29
N GLU A 132 -12.77 26.19 -17.15
CA GLU A 132 -13.47 27.45 -16.96
C GLU A 132 -14.96 27.23 -17.08
N ILE A 133 -15.69 27.67 -16.05
CA ILE A 133 -17.16 27.69 -15.97
C ILE A 133 -17.63 29.04 -16.45
N ASP A 134 -18.84 29.13 -16.98
CA ASP A 134 -19.42 30.43 -17.44
C ASP A 134 -19.42 31.46 -16.31
N ALA A 135 -18.57 32.47 -16.45
CA ALA A 135 -18.36 33.51 -15.45
C ALA A 135 -19.44 34.62 -15.47
N ARG A 136 -20.18 34.77 -16.58
CA ARG A 136 -21.13 35.87 -16.81
C ARG A 136 -22.16 36.06 -15.69
N PRO A 137 -22.79 35.02 -15.13
CA PRO A 137 -23.72 35.19 -14.01
C PRO A 137 -23.03 35.75 -12.76
N PHE A 138 -21.80 35.32 -12.48
CA PHE A 138 -21.02 35.72 -11.30
C PHE A 138 -20.46 37.14 -11.47
N GLU A 139 -20.07 37.53 -12.70
CA GLU A 139 -19.67 38.91 -13.04
C GLU A 139 -20.85 39.88 -12.87
N ALA A 140 -22.04 39.49 -13.31
CA ALA A 140 -23.24 40.29 -13.12
C ALA A 140 -23.57 40.48 -11.62
N GLN A 141 -23.44 39.43 -10.81
CA GLN A 141 -23.64 39.50 -9.37
C GLN A 141 -22.59 40.39 -8.67
N LEU A 142 -21.33 40.32 -9.09
CA LEU A 142 -20.27 41.20 -8.59
C LEU A 142 -20.58 42.69 -8.93
N ASN A 143 -20.98 42.96 -10.17
CA ASN A 143 -21.34 44.30 -10.60
C ASN A 143 -22.53 44.87 -9.82
N GLN A 144 -23.53 44.01 -9.52
CA GLN A 144 -24.67 44.41 -8.69
C GLN A 144 -24.23 44.77 -7.26
N ALA A 145 -23.38 43.96 -6.62
CA ALA A 145 -22.86 44.23 -5.29
C ALA A 145 -22.02 45.52 -5.25
N GLN A 146 -21.21 45.77 -6.30
CA GLN A 146 -20.43 47.00 -6.42
C GLN A 146 -21.31 48.24 -6.58
N GLY A 147 -22.39 48.14 -7.35
CA GLY A 147 -23.37 49.24 -7.50
C GLY A 147 -24.06 49.56 -6.17
N GLN A 148 -24.43 48.55 -5.39
CA GLN A 148 -25.02 48.73 -4.06
C GLN A 148 -24.06 49.43 -3.11
N PHE A 149 -22.80 48.94 -3.00
CA PHE A 149 -21.75 49.58 -2.23
C PHE A 149 -21.53 51.06 -2.61
N ALA A 150 -21.45 51.34 -3.91
CA ALA A 150 -21.21 52.71 -4.39
C ALA A 150 -22.34 53.66 -3.96
N ARG A 151 -23.61 53.21 -4.03
CA ARG A 151 -24.77 53.97 -3.56
C ARG A 151 -24.69 54.28 -2.06
N ASP A 152 -24.43 53.25 -1.25
CA ASP A 152 -24.49 53.36 0.21
C ASP A 152 -23.25 54.08 0.78
N ALA A 153 -22.10 53.92 0.11
CA ALA A 153 -20.90 54.74 0.36
C ALA A 153 -21.14 56.25 0.11
N ALA A 154 -21.89 56.57 -0.97
CA ALA A 154 -22.26 57.98 -1.25
C ALA A 154 -23.20 58.57 -0.20
N LEU A 155 -24.19 57.74 0.30
CA LEU A 155 -25.08 58.15 1.36
C LEU A 155 -24.30 58.37 2.69
N MET A 156 -23.38 57.48 3.02
CA MET A 156 -22.49 57.62 4.19
C MET A 156 -21.67 58.93 4.09
N LYS A 157 -21.09 59.16 2.91
CA LYS A 157 -20.29 60.37 2.69
C LYS A 157 -21.08 61.67 2.88
N ASN A 158 -22.33 61.70 2.37
CA ASN A 158 -23.22 62.83 2.60
C ASN A 158 -23.54 63.02 4.11
N ALA A 159 -23.83 61.91 4.82
CA ALA A 159 -24.11 61.96 6.25
C ALA A 159 -22.89 62.42 7.09
N GLU A 160 -21.68 62.08 6.68
CA GLU A 160 -20.44 62.56 7.26
C GLU A 160 -20.25 64.08 7.06
N LEU A 161 -20.51 64.57 5.87
CA LEU A 161 -20.44 66.02 5.57
C LEU A 161 -21.47 66.82 6.40
N ASP A 162 -22.68 66.26 6.55
CA ASP A 162 -23.70 66.89 7.39
C ASP A 162 -23.30 66.86 8.87
N LEU A 163 -22.73 65.74 9.35
CA LEU A 163 -22.21 65.67 10.71
C LEU A 163 -21.14 66.71 10.96
N GLN A 164 -20.19 66.87 10.06
CA GLN A 164 -19.16 67.91 10.14
C GLN A 164 -19.78 69.29 10.23
N ARG A 165 -20.76 69.60 9.33
CA ARG A 165 -21.48 70.87 9.33
C ARG A 165 -22.21 71.10 10.68
N TYR A 166 -22.88 70.10 11.20
CA TYR A 166 -23.58 70.22 12.50
C TYR A 166 -22.61 70.39 13.66
N GLN A 167 -21.44 69.76 13.64
CA GLN A 167 -20.39 69.99 14.64
C GLN A 167 -19.87 71.44 14.65
N ASP A 168 -19.68 72.01 13.42
CA ASP A 168 -19.28 73.39 13.25
C ASP A 168 -20.35 74.38 13.77
N LEU A 169 -21.64 74.08 13.57
CA LEU A 169 -22.74 74.88 14.10
C LEU A 169 -22.89 74.77 15.60
N LEU A 170 -22.67 73.61 16.17
CA LEU A 170 -22.68 73.40 17.61
C LEU A 170 -21.57 74.19 18.31
N SER A 171 -20.38 74.28 17.71
CA SER A 171 -19.26 75.06 18.24
C SER A 171 -19.57 76.59 18.30
N LYS A 172 -20.60 77.04 17.53
CA LYS A 172 -21.09 78.40 17.49
C LYS A 172 -22.42 78.61 18.26
N ASP A 173 -22.81 77.61 19.09
CA ASP A 173 -24.08 77.53 19.81
C ASP A 173 -25.34 77.73 18.93
N ALA A 174 -25.24 77.41 17.64
CA ALA A 174 -26.31 77.59 16.67
C ALA A 174 -27.23 76.36 16.47
N ILE A 175 -26.96 75.25 17.14
CA ILE A 175 -27.71 74.00 17.02
C ILE A 175 -27.74 73.22 18.36
N ALA A 176 -28.79 72.41 18.56
CA ALA A 176 -28.90 71.56 19.74
C ALA A 176 -27.94 70.35 19.65
N ARG A 177 -27.29 69.96 20.77
CA ARG A 177 -26.41 68.79 20.87
C ARG A 177 -27.08 67.51 20.42
N GLN A 178 -28.37 67.33 20.72
CA GLN A 178 -29.16 66.17 20.27
C GLN A 178 -29.13 65.93 18.75
N GLN A 179 -29.12 67.03 17.95
CA GLN A 179 -29.08 66.89 16.48
C GLN A 179 -27.72 66.34 16.02
N VAL A 180 -26.61 66.76 16.64
CA VAL A 180 -25.29 66.24 16.36
C VAL A 180 -25.18 64.76 16.72
N GLU A 181 -25.71 64.37 17.90
CA GLU A 181 -25.71 62.98 18.35
C GLU A 181 -26.55 62.08 17.44
N THR A 182 -27.70 62.54 16.99
CA THR A 182 -28.55 61.84 16.01
C THR A 182 -27.82 61.65 14.68
N GLN A 183 -27.17 62.68 14.18
CA GLN A 183 -26.43 62.60 12.91
C GLN A 183 -25.22 61.66 13.05
N ALA A 184 -24.51 61.73 14.18
CA ALA A 184 -23.41 60.80 14.48
C ALA A 184 -23.87 59.31 14.56
N ALA A 185 -25.09 59.09 15.09
CA ALA A 185 -25.70 57.74 15.10
C ALA A 185 -26.02 57.26 13.67
N LEU A 186 -26.54 58.16 12.81
CA LEU A 186 -26.80 57.87 11.41
C LEU A 186 -25.51 57.52 10.65
N VAL A 187 -24.42 58.27 10.86
CA VAL A 187 -23.12 57.94 10.23
C VAL A 187 -22.67 56.55 10.67
N ARG A 188 -22.71 56.20 11.96
CA ARG A 188 -22.37 54.84 12.42
C ARG A 188 -23.23 53.74 11.82
N GLN A 189 -24.53 54.00 11.65
CA GLN A 189 -25.45 53.06 10.95
C GLN A 189 -25.03 52.85 9.50
N LEU A 190 -24.78 53.94 8.75
CA LEU A 190 -24.35 53.84 7.34
C LEU A 190 -22.97 53.21 7.19
N GLN A 191 -22.02 53.42 8.17
CA GLN A 191 -20.76 52.71 8.19
C GLN A 191 -20.96 51.18 8.29
N GLY A 192 -21.90 50.72 9.17
CA GLY A 192 -22.26 49.33 9.24
C GLY A 192 -22.83 48.76 7.93
N THR A 193 -23.66 49.58 7.22
CA THR A 193 -24.21 49.18 5.92
C THR A 193 -23.11 49.02 4.86
N VAL A 194 -22.21 50.02 4.75
CA VAL A 194 -21.09 49.98 3.79
C VAL A 194 -20.16 48.79 4.07
N GLN A 195 -19.94 48.44 5.38
CA GLN A 195 -19.16 47.27 5.74
C GLN A 195 -19.84 45.96 5.30
N ALA A 196 -21.17 45.87 5.43
CA ALA A 196 -21.95 44.71 4.98
C ALA A 196 -21.88 44.58 3.44
N ASP A 197 -22.00 45.69 2.70
CA ASP A 197 -21.87 45.70 1.24
C ASP A 197 -20.47 45.25 0.78
N GLN A 198 -19.41 45.69 1.47
CA GLN A 198 -18.05 45.25 1.19
C GLN A 198 -17.92 43.72 1.35
N ALA A 199 -18.51 43.16 2.37
CA ALA A 199 -18.52 41.69 2.57
C ALA A 199 -19.28 41.00 1.43
N GLN A 200 -20.35 41.59 0.90
CA GLN A 200 -21.09 41.07 -0.25
C GLN A 200 -20.24 41.11 -1.55
N ILE A 201 -19.48 42.15 -1.77
CA ILE A 201 -18.51 42.23 -2.87
C ILE A 201 -17.46 41.13 -2.75
N ASP A 202 -16.90 40.91 -1.58
CA ASP A 202 -15.88 39.92 -1.35
C ASP A 202 -16.41 38.49 -1.56
N MET A 203 -17.67 38.24 -1.16
CA MET A 203 -18.36 36.96 -1.45
C MET A 203 -18.55 36.77 -2.96
N ALA A 204 -19.00 37.80 -3.70
CA ALA A 204 -19.19 37.74 -5.15
C ALA A 204 -17.84 37.51 -5.89
N LYS A 205 -16.76 38.16 -5.44
CA LYS A 205 -15.42 37.95 -5.97
C LYS A 205 -14.94 36.51 -5.75
N LEU A 206 -15.20 35.95 -4.56
CA LEU A 206 -14.85 34.56 -4.23
C LEU A 206 -15.59 33.59 -5.15
N GLN A 207 -16.90 33.76 -5.36
CA GLN A 207 -17.69 32.95 -6.28
C GLN A 207 -17.18 33.06 -7.71
N LEU A 208 -16.85 34.25 -8.17
CA LEU A 208 -16.25 34.49 -9.49
C LEU A 208 -14.90 33.78 -9.61
N SER A 209 -14.07 33.79 -8.57
CA SER A 209 -12.79 33.07 -8.57
C SER A 209 -12.98 31.56 -8.74
N TYR A 210 -14.07 30.98 -8.25
CA TYR A 210 -14.38 29.56 -8.35
C TYR A 210 -14.83 29.11 -9.75
N THR A 211 -15.13 30.06 -10.65
CA THR A 211 -15.40 29.75 -12.07
C THR A 211 -14.14 29.25 -12.78
N ARG A 212 -12.96 29.55 -12.27
CA ARG A 212 -11.68 29.01 -12.73
C ARG A 212 -11.30 27.84 -11.87
N VAL A 213 -11.48 26.62 -12.40
CA VAL A 213 -11.14 25.40 -11.69
C VAL A 213 -9.65 25.12 -11.82
N THR A 214 -8.94 25.06 -10.71
CA THR A 214 -7.48 24.88 -10.67
C THR A 214 -7.09 23.55 -10.05
N ALA A 215 -5.91 23.05 -10.39
CA ALA A 215 -5.31 21.86 -9.80
C ALA A 215 -4.96 22.11 -8.32
N PRO A 216 -5.44 21.30 -7.36
CA PRO A 216 -5.11 21.46 -5.93
C PRO A 216 -3.73 20.92 -5.58
N ILE A 217 -3.20 19.97 -6.35
CA ILE A 217 -1.90 19.32 -6.15
C ILE A 217 -1.14 19.17 -7.47
N ASN A 218 0.17 18.96 -7.38
CA ASN A 218 0.96 18.50 -8.52
C ASN A 218 0.66 17.03 -8.81
N GLY A 219 0.61 16.64 -10.08
CA GLY A 219 0.40 15.24 -10.44
C GLY A 219 0.00 15.02 -11.88
N ARG A 220 -0.34 13.78 -12.19
CA ARG A 220 -0.85 13.38 -13.51
C ARG A 220 -2.38 13.36 -13.48
N LEU A 221 -2.98 13.98 -14.50
CA LEU A 221 -4.43 13.92 -14.71
C LEU A 221 -4.86 12.53 -15.17
N GLY A 222 -5.98 12.07 -14.66
CA GLY A 222 -6.68 10.88 -15.15
C GLY A 222 -7.53 11.18 -16.38
N LEU A 223 -8.51 10.31 -16.64
CA LEU A 223 -9.51 10.51 -17.68
C LEU A 223 -10.51 11.59 -17.23
N LYS A 224 -10.94 12.42 -18.16
CA LYS A 224 -11.97 13.44 -17.92
C LYS A 224 -13.31 12.77 -17.62
N GLN A 225 -14.07 13.36 -16.71
CA GLN A 225 -15.40 12.84 -16.32
C GLN A 225 -16.53 13.70 -16.91
N VAL A 226 -16.17 14.79 -17.60
CA VAL A 226 -17.11 15.79 -18.14
C VAL A 226 -16.66 16.23 -19.52
N GLU A 227 -17.64 16.66 -20.34
CA GLU A 227 -17.41 17.18 -21.67
C GLU A 227 -17.62 18.69 -21.72
N LEU A 228 -17.05 19.35 -22.73
CA LEU A 228 -17.27 20.76 -23.00
C LEU A 228 -18.78 21.02 -23.23
N GLY A 229 -19.31 22.09 -22.65
CA GLY A 229 -20.74 22.41 -22.70
C GLY A 229 -21.60 21.69 -21.67
N SER A 230 -21.04 20.74 -20.88
CA SER A 230 -21.78 20.09 -19.81
C SER A 230 -22.08 21.06 -18.67
N LEU A 231 -23.25 20.86 -18.03
CA LEU A 231 -23.58 21.53 -16.78
C LEU A 231 -22.88 20.80 -15.63
N VAL A 232 -21.91 21.43 -15.00
CA VAL A 232 -21.22 20.90 -13.81
C VAL A 232 -21.86 21.44 -12.53
N ARG A 233 -21.89 20.61 -11.50
CA ARG A 233 -22.44 20.96 -10.18
C ARG A 233 -21.39 20.72 -9.10
N SER A 234 -21.42 21.57 -8.08
CA SER A 234 -20.56 21.43 -6.90
C SER A 234 -20.80 20.15 -6.11
N SER A 235 -22.00 19.57 -6.23
CA SER A 235 -22.43 18.31 -5.60
C SER A 235 -22.00 17.05 -6.35
N ASP A 236 -21.43 17.16 -7.57
CA ASP A 236 -21.06 15.99 -8.38
C ASP A 236 -19.95 15.17 -7.70
N PRO A 237 -20.20 13.90 -7.35
CA PRO A 237 -19.24 13.09 -6.61
C PRO A 237 -17.99 12.75 -7.41
N ASN A 238 -18.11 12.58 -8.72
CA ASN A 238 -17.01 12.19 -9.62
C ASN A 238 -16.08 13.35 -9.98
N GLY A 239 -16.58 14.61 -9.87
CA GLY A 239 -15.84 15.80 -10.25
C GLY A 239 -15.56 15.89 -11.75
N LEU A 240 -14.59 16.72 -12.13
CA LEU A 240 -14.18 16.92 -13.52
C LEU A 240 -13.10 15.94 -13.96
N VAL A 241 -12.11 15.73 -13.09
CA VAL A 241 -10.93 14.89 -13.34
C VAL A 241 -10.26 14.54 -12.00
N ASN A 242 -9.57 13.41 -11.95
CA ASN A 242 -8.72 13.01 -10.82
C ASN A 242 -7.28 13.42 -11.09
N ILE A 243 -6.60 13.95 -10.08
CA ILE A 243 -5.15 14.18 -10.11
C ILE A 243 -4.50 13.16 -9.19
N THR A 244 -3.48 12.47 -9.70
CA THR A 244 -2.73 11.48 -8.95
C THR A 244 -1.26 11.86 -8.92
N GLN A 245 -0.71 12.06 -7.72
CA GLN A 245 0.71 12.30 -7.54
C GLN A 245 1.45 10.97 -7.55
N THR A 246 2.15 10.70 -8.67
CA THR A 246 2.91 9.47 -8.88
C THR A 246 4.42 9.66 -8.72
N GLN A 247 4.87 10.89 -8.47
CA GLN A 247 6.28 11.26 -8.28
C GLN A 247 6.44 12.09 -7.00
N PRO A 248 7.05 11.49 -5.93
CA PRO A 248 7.41 10.08 -5.78
C PRO A 248 6.18 9.17 -5.63
N MET A 249 6.38 7.86 -5.80
CA MET A 249 5.36 6.84 -5.53
C MET A 249 5.50 6.32 -4.09
N SER A 250 4.45 5.76 -3.54
CA SER A 250 4.50 5.01 -2.29
C SER A 250 4.19 3.54 -2.52
N VAL A 251 4.67 2.68 -1.62
CA VAL A 251 4.26 1.28 -1.55
C VAL A 251 3.83 0.95 -0.13
N VAL A 252 2.75 0.21 -0.01
CA VAL A 252 2.25 -0.33 1.26
C VAL A 252 2.45 -1.84 1.25
N PHE A 253 3.07 -2.36 2.29
CA PHE A 253 3.37 -3.79 2.44
C PHE A 253 3.33 -4.19 3.91
N SER A 254 3.17 -5.47 4.19
CA SER A 254 3.07 -6.00 5.56
C SER A 254 4.26 -6.90 5.89
N VAL A 255 4.80 -6.77 7.09
CA VAL A 255 5.91 -7.58 7.59
C VAL A 255 5.50 -8.34 8.84
N PRO A 256 5.99 -9.59 9.05
CA PRO A 256 5.69 -10.36 10.24
C PRO A 256 6.14 -9.65 11.53
N GLU A 257 5.34 -9.82 12.60
CA GLU A 257 5.56 -9.18 13.91
C GLU A 257 6.96 -9.47 14.48
N MET A 258 7.52 -10.64 14.24
CA MET A 258 8.87 -11.00 14.72
C MET A 258 9.97 -10.01 14.30
N HIS A 259 9.81 -9.28 13.20
CA HIS A 259 10.78 -8.30 12.71
C HIS A 259 10.52 -6.88 13.27
N VAL A 260 9.36 -6.63 13.87
CA VAL A 260 8.95 -5.29 14.35
C VAL A 260 9.93 -4.70 15.36
N PRO A 261 10.44 -5.45 16.38
CA PRO A 261 11.37 -4.87 17.35
C PRO A 261 12.65 -4.34 16.69
N LEU A 262 13.18 -5.05 15.68
CA LEU A 262 14.38 -4.63 14.94
C LEU A 262 14.09 -3.38 14.09
N ILE A 263 12.97 -3.39 13.37
CA ILE A 263 12.52 -2.26 12.53
C ILE A 263 12.36 -1.01 13.37
N MET A 264 11.63 -1.09 14.49
CA MET A 264 11.36 0.04 15.36
C MET A 264 12.62 0.59 16.01
N ARG A 265 13.55 -0.29 16.41
CA ARG A 265 14.85 0.14 16.96
C ARG A 265 15.65 0.95 15.95
N LYS A 266 15.71 0.51 14.69
CA LYS A 266 16.43 1.21 13.63
C LYS A 266 15.78 2.54 13.25
N LEU A 267 14.46 2.57 13.11
CA LEU A 267 13.71 3.80 12.82
C LEU A 267 13.87 4.84 13.96
N LYS A 268 13.81 4.41 15.22
CA LYS A 268 14.07 5.30 16.38
C LYS A 268 15.50 5.83 16.41
N ALA A 269 16.47 5.06 15.92
CA ALA A 269 17.85 5.49 15.75
C ALA A 269 18.09 6.39 14.53
N GLY A 270 17.03 6.75 13.77
CA GLY A 270 17.13 7.56 12.56
C GLY A 270 17.79 6.82 11.38
N GLN A 271 17.94 5.50 11.46
CA GLN A 271 18.53 4.71 10.38
C GLN A 271 17.52 4.50 9.27
N ALA A 272 17.93 4.76 8.04
CA ALA A 272 17.12 4.47 6.87
C ALA A 272 17.02 2.96 6.69
N LEU A 273 15.81 2.47 6.42
CA LEU A 273 15.55 1.09 6.02
C LEU A 273 15.32 1.06 4.50
N PRO A 274 16.32 0.59 3.72
CA PRO A 274 16.20 0.51 2.27
C PRO A 274 15.13 -0.50 1.86
N VAL A 275 14.40 -0.14 0.79
CA VAL A 275 13.35 -0.95 0.21
C VAL A 275 13.58 -1.04 -1.29
N GLU A 276 13.50 -2.25 -1.82
CA GLU A 276 13.48 -2.50 -3.26
C GLU A 276 12.14 -3.08 -3.66
N ALA A 277 11.55 -2.53 -4.72
CA ALA A 277 10.35 -3.07 -5.35
C ALA A 277 10.76 -3.85 -6.61
N TRP A 278 10.26 -5.07 -6.73
CA TRP A 278 10.55 -6.00 -7.81
C TRP A 278 9.25 -6.40 -8.52
N ASP A 279 9.37 -6.82 -9.76
CA ASP A 279 8.25 -7.37 -10.53
C ASP A 279 7.69 -8.66 -9.90
N ARG A 280 6.59 -9.16 -10.48
CA ARG A 280 5.93 -10.37 -9.98
C ARG A 280 6.87 -11.59 -9.99
N ASP A 281 7.73 -11.71 -10.98
CA ASP A 281 8.67 -12.83 -11.16
C ASP A 281 9.99 -12.61 -10.42
N GLN A 282 10.16 -11.51 -9.72
CA GLN A 282 11.36 -11.10 -8.99
C GLN A 282 12.63 -11.01 -9.85
N LYS A 283 12.47 -10.78 -11.16
CA LYS A 283 13.56 -10.69 -12.13
C LYS A 283 14.00 -9.25 -12.37
N ILE A 284 13.05 -8.31 -12.40
CA ILE A 284 13.31 -6.90 -12.73
C ILE A 284 13.04 -6.07 -11.48
N ARG A 285 14.04 -5.29 -11.06
CA ARG A 285 13.86 -4.28 -10.02
C ARG A 285 13.13 -3.08 -10.62
N LEU A 286 11.91 -2.84 -10.13
CA LEU A 286 11.05 -1.75 -10.59
C LEU A 286 11.49 -0.40 -10.03
N ALA A 287 11.81 -0.35 -8.73
CA ALA A 287 12.23 0.87 -8.06
C ALA A 287 12.96 0.57 -6.77
N GLN A 288 13.59 1.60 -6.22
CA GLN A 288 14.19 1.58 -4.89
C GLN A 288 13.74 2.79 -4.09
N GLY A 289 13.81 2.67 -2.77
CA GLY A 289 13.43 3.73 -1.86
C GLY A 289 13.72 3.38 -0.41
N ARG A 290 12.93 3.92 0.49
CA ARG A 290 13.10 3.72 1.93
C ARG A 290 11.76 3.74 2.65
N VAL A 291 11.69 3.06 3.79
CA VAL A 291 10.54 3.12 4.69
C VAL A 291 10.33 4.57 5.13
N SER A 292 9.11 5.07 4.97
CA SER A 292 8.71 6.42 5.38
C SER A 292 7.96 6.42 6.72
N THR A 293 7.12 5.41 6.94
CA THR A 293 6.33 5.30 8.17
C THR A 293 5.86 3.86 8.40
N THR A 294 5.43 3.60 9.61
CA THR A 294 4.78 2.35 10.03
C THR A 294 3.34 2.65 10.42
N ASP A 295 2.48 1.67 10.33
CA ASP A 295 1.15 1.74 10.96
C ASP A 295 1.31 1.78 12.50
N ASN A 296 0.27 2.18 13.21
CA ASN A 296 0.23 2.30 14.67
C ASN A 296 -0.28 1.02 15.35
N ALA A 297 -0.75 0.03 14.59
CA ALA A 297 -1.28 -1.23 15.10
C ALA A 297 -0.80 -2.42 14.27
N ILE A 298 -0.68 -3.57 14.95
CA ILE A 298 -0.44 -4.88 14.33
C ILE A 298 -1.80 -5.45 13.94
N ASP A 299 -1.91 -5.97 12.72
CA ASP A 299 -3.07 -6.73 12.28
C ASP A 299 -3.06 -8.10 12.97
N VAL A 300 -4.03 -8.30 13.87
CA VAL A 300 -4.13 -9.50 14.73
C VAL A 300 -4.44 -10.75 13.90
N ALA A 301 -5.20 -10.63 12.79
CA ALA A 301 -5.58 -11.76 11.97
C ALA A 301 -4.39 -12.37 11.23
N THR A 302 -3.40 -11.55 10.85
CA THR A 302 -2.24 -11.94 10.06
C THR A 302 -0.93 -11.89 10.86
N SER A 303 -0.94 -11.36 12.10
CA SER A 303 0.24 -11.07 12.93
C SER A 303 1.30 -10.28 12.15
N THR A 304 0.87 -9.24 11.44
CA THR A 304 1.76 -8.40 10.63
C THR A 304 1.62 -6.92 10.96
N LEU A 305 2.72 -6.18 10.82
CA LEU A 305 2.74 -4.72 10.85
C LEU A 305 2.78 -4.18 9.42
N ARG A 306 1.88 -3.24 9.13
CA ARG A 306 1.86 -2.55 7.85
C ARG A 306 2.89 -1.42 7.82
N LEU A 307 3.66 -1.38 6.73
CA LEU A 307 4.68 -0.37 6.48
C LEU A 307 4.35 0.39 5.20
N LYS A 308 4.75 1.66 5.17
CA LYS A 308 4.72 2.48 3.96
C LYS A 308 6.14 2.90 3.63
N ALA A 309 6.55 2.71 2.38
CA ALA A 309 7.82 3.20 1.87
C ALA A 309 7.59 4.18 0.71
N THR A 310 8.52 5.11 0.56
CA THR A 310 8.55 6.02 -0.59
C THR A 310 9.55 5.49 -1.60
N LEU A 311 9.12 5.39 -2.86
CA LEU A 311 9.89 4.89 -3.99
C LEU A 311 10.10 6.00 -5.01
N ASP A 312 11.26 6.02 -5.65
CA ASP A 312 11.50 6.88 -6.80
C ASP A 312 10.70 6.38 -8.01
N ASN A 313 10.06 7.31 -8.74
CA ASN A 313 9.31 7.03 -9.97
C ASN A 313 9.54 8.14 -11.00
N ARG A 314 10.82 8.46 -11.26
CA ARG A 314 11.18 9.59 -12.16
C ARG A 314 10.83 9.30 -13.61
N ASP A 315 10.88 8.05 -14.02
CA ASP A 315 10.53 7.59 -15.36
C ASP A 315 9.02 7.41 -15.57
N GLY A 316 8.21 7.48 -14.49
CA GLY A 316 6.75 7.33 -14.55
C GLY A 316 6.29 5.91 -14.89
N SER A 317 7.15 4.91 -14.71
CA SER A 317 6.87 3.50 -15.03
C SER A 317 5.97 2.81 -14.01
N LEU A 318 5.88 3.35 -12.78
CA LEU A 318 5.06 2.79 -11.71
C LEU A 318 3.66 3.42 -11.72
N PHE A 319 2.65 2.55 -11.56
CA PHE A 319 1.25 2.96 -11.50
C PHE A 319 0.62 2.61 -10.16
N PRO A 320 -0.32 3.42 -9.64
CA PRO A 320 -1.10 3.07 -8.47
C PRO A 320 -1.84 1.75 -8.64
N ASN A 321 -2.01 1.01 -7.53
CA ASN A 321 -2.62 -0.32 -7.45
C ASN A 321 -1.83 -1.44 -8.16
N GLN A 322 -0.63 -1.15 -8.66
CA GLN A 322 0.27 -2.17 -9.19
C GLN A 322 0.82 -3.01 -8.03
N PHE A 323 0.86 -4.32 -8.23
CA PHE A 323 1.52 -5.26 -7.32
C PHE A 323 3.04 -5.18 -7.47
N ALA A 324 3.76 -5.29 -6.37
CA ALA A 324 5.21 -5.42 -6.35
C ALA A 324 5.68 -6.38 -5.24
N ASN A 325 6.72 -7.15 -5.51
CA ASN A 325 7.44 -7.88 -4.47
C ASN A 325 8.43 -6.92 -3.80
N ILE A 326 8.33 -6.79 -2.50
CA ILE A 326 9.14 -5.87 -1.71
C ILE A 326 10.25 -6.64 -0.99
N ARG A 327 11.48 -6.15 -1.14
CA ARG A 327 12.62 -6.58 -0.34
C ARG A 327 12.99 -5.46 0.61
N LEU A 328 12.67 -5.63 1.89
CA LEU A 328 13.03 -4.71 2.96
C LEU A 328 14.36 -5.15 3.56
N GLN A 329 15.41 -4.35 3.39
CA GLN A 329 16.70 -4.61 4.01
C GLN A 329 16.66 -4.17 5.47
N LEU A 330 16.77 -5.14 6.38
CA LEU A 330 16.76 -4.89 7.81
C LEU A 330 18.16 -4.62 8.36
N ASP A 331 19.17 -5.37 7.88
CA ASP A 331 20.54 -5.25 8.35
C ASP A 331 21.55 -5.70 7.28
N THR A 332 22.83 -5.48 7.57
CA THR A 332 23.94 -6.11 6.86
C THR A 332 24.83 -6.80 7.89
N LEU A 333 24.80 -8.13 7.87
CA LEU A 333 25.63 -8.98 8.72
C LEU A 333 27.04 -9.01 8.12
N LYS A 334 27.99 -8.38 8.80
CA LYS A 334 29.36 -8.24 8.31
C LYS A 334 30.19 -9.48 8.63
N ASN A 335 31.10 -9.83 7.69
CA ASN A 335 32.07 -10.92 7.85
C ASN A 335 31.42 -12.26 8.29
N MET A 336 30.26 -12.60 7.73
CA MET A 336 29.61 -13.86 8.01
C MET A 336 30.22 -15.01 7.21
N VAL A 337 30.31 -16.16 7.86
CA VAL A 337 30.61 -17.40 7.15
C VAL A 337 29.41 -17.75 6.27
N ALA A 338 29.64 -17.79 4.96
CA ALA A 338 28.61 -18.08 3.97
C ALA A 338 28.92 -19.41 3.25
N VAL A 339 27.90 -20.22 3.11
CA VAL A 339 27.92 -21.46 2.35
C VAL A 339 26.89 -21.39 1.21
N PRO A 340 27.10 -22.08 0.09
CA PRO A 340 26.06 -22.18 -0.92
C PRO A 340 24.76 -22.75 -0.32
N VAL A 341 23.60 -22.20 -0.65
CA VAL A 341 22.29 -22.66 -0.14
C VAL A 341 22.10 -24.15 -0.38
N GLN A 342 22.59 -24.66 -1.52
CA GLN A 342 22.52 -26.06 -1.91
C GLN A 342 23.32 -27.01 -1.00
N ALA A 343 24.35 -26.49 -0.30
CA ALA A 343 25.15 -27.31 0.64
C ALA A 343 24.43 -27.58 1.97
N VAL A 344 23.39 -26.83 2.28
CA VAL A 344 22.67 -26.94 3.55
C VAL A 344 21.73 -28.16 3.55
N GLN A 345 22.00 -29.11 4.45
CA GLN A 345 21.19 -30.31 4.61
C GLN A 345 20.38 -30.25 5.90
N ARG A 346 19.21 -30.90 5.89
CA ARG A 346 18.32 -31.01 7.05
C ARG A 346 18.17 -32.48 7.42
N GLY A 347 18.44 -32.83 8.68
CA GLY A 347 18.32 -34.20 9.21
C GLY A 347 17.68 -34.22 10.58
N ALA A 348 17.56 -35.42 11.17
CA ALA A 348 16.95 -35.62 12.49
C ALA A 348 17.67 -34.85 13.61
N ALA A 349 18.98 -34.62 13.48
CA ALA A 349 19.80 -33.85 14.43
C ALA A 349 19.83 -32.34 14.19
N GLY A 350 19.07 -31.84 13.22
CA GLY A 350 19.05 -30.42 12.85
C GLY A 350 19.65 -30.13 11.48
N THR A 351 20.13 -28.89 11.28
CA THR A 351 20.70 -28.41 10.03
C THR A 351 22.23 -28.60 10.06
N PHE A 352 22.78 -29.09 8.97
CA PHE A 352 24.21 -29.35 8.86
C PHE A 352 24.72 -29.20 7.43
N VAL A 353 26.04 -29.18 7.27
CA VAL A 353 26.73 -29.29 5.99
C VAL A 353 27.75 -30.43 6.04
N TYR A 354 28.04 -31.02 4.88
CA TYR A 354 29.16 -31.95 4.74
C TYR A 354 30.40 -31.19 4.35
N VAL A 355 31.42 -31.20 5.20
CA VAL A 355 32.73 -30.58 4.95
C VAL A 355 33.67 -31.64 4.40
N VAL A 356 34.30 -31.39 3.26
CA VAL A 356 35.28 -32.26 2.65
C VAL A 356 36.63 -32.05 3.34
N GLN A 357 37.22 -33.15 3.87
CA GLN A 357 38.54 -33.17 4.53
C GLN A 357 39.65 -33.39 3.49
N ALA A 358 40.90 -33.14 3.89
CA ALA A 358 42.06 -33.31 3.05
C ALA A 358 42.31 -34.78 2.58
N ASP A 359 41.73 -35.76 3.27
CA ASP A 359 41.77 -37.19 2.96
C ASP A 359 40.62 -37.64 2.04
N ASN A 360 39.89 -36.72 1.45
CA ASN A 360 38.69 -36.93 0.63
C ASN A 360 37.57 -37.69 1.39
N THR A 361 37.49 -37.55 2.71
CA THR A 361 36.34 -37.96 3.49
C THR A 361 35.45 -36.74 3.82
N VAL A 362 34.18 -37.01 4.16
CA VAL A 362 33.25 -35.94 4.58
C VAL A 362 33.01 -36.01 6.09
N HIS A 363 33.00 -34.83 6.71
CA HIS A 363 32.60 -34.67 8.10
C HIS A 363 31.30 -33.88 8.21
N VAL A 364 30.40 -34.28 9.10
CA VAL A 364 29.14 -33.55 9.37
C VAL A 364 29.43 -32.39 10.31
N GLN A 365 29.20 -31.18 9.84
CA GLN A 365 29.29 -29.97 10.66
C GLN A 365 27.88 -29.39 10.87
N THR A 366 27.42 -29.36 12.12
CA THR A 366 26.17 -28.70 12.48
C THR A 366 26.29 -27.20 12.28
N VAL A 367 25.24 -26.57 11.67
CA VAL A 367 25.20 -25.16 11.39
C VAL A 367 23.90 -24.53 11.90
N GLN A 368 23.99 -23.30 12.40
CA GLN A 368 22.81 -22.48 12.69
C GLN A 368 22.62 -21.52 11.51
N LEU A 369 21.43 -21.57 10.93
CA LEU A 369 21.09 -20.71 9.79
C LEU A 369 20.79 -19.28 10.27
N GLU A 370 21.34 -18.31 9.55
CA GLU A 370 21.06 -16.88 9.74
C GLU A 370 20.32 -16.35 8.52
N ALA A 371 20.89 -15.44 7.77
CA ALA A 371 20.29 -14.80 6.61
C ALA A 371 20.66 -15.48 5.29
N VAL A 372 19.79 -15.36 4.29
CA VAL A 372 20.04 -15.80 2.91
C VAL A 372 20.14 -14.58 2.01
N GLU A 373 21.14 -14.55 1.13
CA GLU A 373 21.24 -13.58 0.07
C GLU A 373 21.63 -14.25 -1.26
N GLY A 374 20.70 -14.31 -2.20
CA GLY A 374 20.88 -15.01 -3.47
C GLY A 374 21.16 -16.50 -3.24
N ASP A 375 22.32 -16.98 -3.75
CA ASP A 375 22.75 -18.39 -3.65
C ASP A 375 23.54 -18.69 -2.36
N TRP A 376 23.67 -17.72 -1.45
CA TRP A 376 24.48 -17.81 -0.26
C TRP A 376 23.64 -17.81 1.02
N GLN A 377 23.95 -18.75 1.91
CA GLN A 377 23.38 -18.88 3.24
C GLN A 377 24.42 -18.48 4.28
N ALA A 378 24.16 -17.42 5.06
CA ALA A 378 24.96 -17.13 6.25
C ALA A 378 24.71 -18.17 7.32
N VAL A 379 25.78 -18.68 7.93
CA VAL A 379 25.72 -19.69 8.98
C VAL A 379 26.61 -19.32 10.15
N LYS A 380 26.17 -19.69 11.36
CA LYS A 380 27.04 -19.77 12.54
C LYS A 380 27.51 -21.21 12.71
N ALA A 381 28.78 -21.43 12.45
CA ALA A 381 29.44 -22.72 12.60
C ALA A 381 30.95 -22.54 12.74
N ASP A 382 31.64 -23.55 13.22
CA ASP A 382 33.10 -23.60 13.20
C ASP A 382 33.56 -24.02 11.79
N LEU A 383 33.45 -23.08 10.84
CA LEU A 383 33.87 -23.23 9.45
C LEU A 383 34.85 -22.12 9.10
N LYS A 384 35.89 -22.45 8.35
CA LYS A 384 36.88 -21.50 7.87
C LYS A 384 36.70 -21.20 6.39
N ALA A 385 36.94 -19.96 6.00
CA ALA A 385 36.97 -19.60 4.59
C ALA A 385 37.96 -20.47 3.81
N GLY A 386 37.55 -20.89 2.60
CA GLY A 386 38.33 -21.80 1.75
C GLY A 386 38.04 -23.29 1.96
N GLN A 387 37.31 -23.67 3.03
CA GLN A 387 36.85 -25.05 3.16
C GLN A 387 35.85 -25.41 2.07
N GLN A 388 35.85 -26.68 1.66
CA GLN A 388 34.91 -27.19 0.67
C GLN A 388 33.71 -27.87 1.35
N VAL A 389 32.50 -27.51 0.92
CA VAL A 389 31.26 -28.13 1.37
C VAL A 389 30.54 -28.80 0.20
N VAL A 390 29.92 -29.95 0.45
CA VAL A 390 29.21 -30.69 -0.60
C VAL A 390 27.93 -29.93 -0.97
N THR A 391 27.74 -29.68 -2.26
CA THR A 391 26.54 -29.01 -2.81
C THR A 391 25.59 -29.96 -3.52
N ASP A 392 26.11 -31.09 -4.05
CA ASP A 392 25.31 -32.10 -4.74
C ASP A 392 25.86 -33.48 -4.45
N GLY A 393 25.01 -34.52 -4.46
CA GLY A 393 25.39 -35.93 -4.10
C GLY A 393 25.36 -36.21 -2.59
N ALA A 394 24.81 -35.32 -1.76
CA ALA A 394 24.75 -35.46 -0.29
C ALA A 394 23.89 -36.63 0.21
N ASP A 395 22.87 -37.06 -0.54
CA ASP A 395 21.85 -38.04 -0.10
C ASP A 395 22.40 -39.40 0.31
N ARG A 396 23.58 -39.76 -0.20
CA ARG A 396 24.24 -41.07 0.05
C ARG A 396 25.39 -41.00 1.04
N LEU A 397 25.64 -39.81 1.59
CA LEU A 397 26.78 -39.58 2.47
C LEU A 397 26.45 -39.83 3.93
N ARG A 398 27.44 -40.31 4.65
CA ARG A 398 27.47 -40.36 6.13
C ARG A 398 28.81 -39.74 6.58
N SER A 399 28.90 -39.34 7.82
CA SER A 399 30.18 -38.90 8.37
C SER A 399 31.24 -39.98 8.20
N GLY A 400 32.37 -39.63 7.62
CA GLY A 400 33.45 -40.58 7.29
C GLY A 400 33.34 -41.25 5.91
N SER A 401 32.32 -40.94 5.11
CA SER A 401 32.22 -41.48 3.73
C SER A 401 33.31 -40.88 2.85
N GLY A 402 33.96 -41.72 2.03
CA GLY A 402 34.90 -41.29 1.02
C GLY A 402 34.17 -40.64 -0.17
N VAL A 403 34.67 -39.53 -0.64
CA VAL A 403 34.08 -38.76 -1.78
C VAL A 403 35.10 -38.54 -2.89
N GLU A 404 34.58 -38.46 -4.12
CA GLU A 404 35.34 -38.03 -5.28
C GLU A 404 34.76 -36.70 -5.76
N VAL A 405 35.57 -35.63 -5.66
CA VAL A 405 35.13 -34.28 -6.05
C VAL A 405 35.07 -34.18 -7.57
N VAL A 406 33.86 -34.06 -8.12
CA VAL A 406 33.62 -33.83 -9.52
C VAL A 406 33.36 -32.35 -9.73
N LYS A 407 34.05 -31.71 -10.69
CA LYS A 407 33.79 -30.31 -11.02
C LYS A 407 32.34 -30.17 -11.46
N ALA A 408 31.59 -29.28 -10.79
CA ALA A 408 30.22 -28.97 -11.17
C ALA A 408 30.15 -28.61 -12.64
N ARG A 409 29.31 -29.32 -13.40
CA ARG A 409 28.96 -28.96 -14.76
C ARG A 409 28.13 -27.68 -14.64
N LYS A 410 28.68 -26.54 -15.06
CA LYS A 410 27.88 -25.31 -15.17
C LYS A 410 26.67 -25.59 -16.07
N PRO A 411 25.44 -25.20 -15.64
CA PRO A 411 24.25 -25.29 -16.47
C PRO A 411 24.34 -24.42 -17.71
#